data_c9a6e0678015fc2af471108c8451d3ff
#
_entry.id   c9a6e0678015fc2af471108c8451d3ff
#
_cell.length_a   1.000
_cell.length_b   1.000
_cell.length_c   1.000
_cell.angle_alpha   90.00
_cell.angle_beta   90.00
_cell.angle_gamma   90.00
#
_symmetry.space_group_name_H-M   'P 1'
#
loop_
_entity.id
_entity.type
_entity.pdbx_description
1 polymer ?
#
loop_
_entity_poly.entity_id
_entity_poly.type
_entity_poly.pdbx_seq_one_letter_code
_entity_poly.pdbx_strand_id
1 'polypeptide(L)'
;MIDWQDLHNSELNVSQLYALLQLRCAVFIVEQNCPYQDIDGDDLVGENRHILGWQNGELVAYARILKSDDDLEPVVIGRVIVSKARRGEKVGQQLMNKTLESCARYWPGKPIYLGAQAHQQNFCHSFGFTPVTGIYEEDGIPHIGMAREVIQA
;
A
#
# COMPACT_ATOMS: atom_id res chain seq x y z
N MET A 1 6.64 12.90 -15.12
CA MET A 1 7.33 11.66 -14.74
C MET A 1 7.41 11.58 -13.22
N ILE A 2 7.17 10.41 -12.68
CA ILE A 2 7.17 10.21 -11.23
C ILE A 2 8.49 9.58 -10.82
N ASP A 3 9.11 10.16 -9.78
CA ASP A 3 10.31 9.61 -9.15
C ASP A 3 9.91 8.67 -8.02
N TRP A 4 10.27 7.41 -8.14
CA TRP A 4 9.88 6.39 -7.18
C TRP A 4 11.00 6.09 -6.19
N GLN A 5 10.62 5.93 -4.93
CA GLN A 5 11.52 5.50 -3.86
C GLN A 5 10.94 4.26 -3.18
N ASP A 6 11.80 3.29 -2.91
CA ASP A 6 11.48 2.09 -2.13
C ASP A 6 12.40 2.11 -0.92
N LEU A 7 11.84 2.44 0.24
CA LEU A 7 12.64 2.73 1.44
C LEU A 7 12.28 1.77 2.58
N HIS A 8 13.31 1.15 3.15
CA HIS A 8 13.18 0.51 4.46
C HIS A 8 12.82 1.60 5.49
N ASN A 9 12.04 1.25 6.51
CA ASN A 9 11.58 2.27 7.45
C ASN A 9 12.72 3.05 8.11
N SER A 10 13.88 2.43 8.29
CA SER A 10 15.06 3.11 8.86
C SER A 10 15.69 4.14 7.92
N GLU A 11 15.34 4.11 6.65
CA GLU A 11 15.87 5.04 5.65
C GLU A 11 15.02 6.31 5.49
N LEU A 12 13.86 6.37 6.13
CA LEU A 12 12.99 7.54 6.08
C LEU A 12 13.62 8.71 6.84
N ASN A 13 13.72 9.86 6.17
CA ASN A 13 14.04 11.09 6.88
C ASN A 13 12.75 11.75 7.38
N VAL A 14 12.89 12.81 8.17
CA VAL A 14 11.76 13.51 8.77
C VAL A 14 10.81 14.06 7.70
N SER A 15 11.36 14.63 6.62
CA SER A 15 10.54 15.21 5.55
C SER A 15 9.73 14.16 4.80
N GLN A 16 10.32 13.00 4.52
CA GLN A 16 9.63 11.90 3.85
C GLN A 16 8.54 11.33 4.76
N LEU A 17 8.84 11.12 6.03
CA LEU A 17 7.85 10.62 6.99
C LEU A 17 6.69 11.60 7.14
N TYR A 18 6.98 12.89 7.26
CA TYR A 18 5.94 13.91 7.38
C TYR A 18 5.04 13.93 6.13
N ALA A 19 5.66 13.87 4.94
CA ALA A 19 4.91 13.91 3.68
C ALA A 19 3.99 12.70 3.53
N LEU A 20 4.45 11.49 3.85
CA LEU A 20 3.59 10.32 3.72
C LEU A 20 2.46 10.33 4.73
N LEU A 21 2.68 10.78 5.95
CA LEU A 21 1.62 10.88 6.96
C LEU A 21 0.60 11.96 6.57
N GLN A 22 1.06 13.08 5.99
CA GLN A 22 0.17 14.13 5.52
C GLN A 22 -0.74 13.62 4.40
N LEU A 23 -0.18 12.90 3.42
CA LEU A 23 -0.97 12.34 2.33
C LEU A 23 -1.98 11.30 2.83
N ARG A 24 -1.57 10.42 3.74
CA ARG A 24 -2.46 9.43 4.35
C ARG A 24 -3.63 10.11 5.07
N CYS A 25 -3.34 11.14 5.83
CA CYS A 25 -4.39 11.90 6.53
C CYS A 25 -5.34 12.56 5.53
N ALA A 26 -4.82 13.21 4.50
CA ALA A 26 -5.63 13.91 3.51
C ALA A 26 -6.60 12.97 2.78
N VAL A 27 -6.18 11.75 2.46
CA VAL A 27 -7.01 10.81 1.69
C VAL A 27 -7.90 9.97 2.61
N PHE A 28 -7.32 9.30 3.60
CA PHE A 28 -8.08 8.33 4.38
C PHE A 28 -8.98 8.97 5.43
N ILE A 29 -8.53 10.05 6.05
CA ILE A 29 -9.30 10.70 7.11
C ILE A 29 -10.19 11.81 6.56
N VAL A 30 -9.60 12.73 5.80
CA VAL A 30 -10.32 13.93 5.36
C VAL A 30 -11.20 13.63 4.15
N GLU A 31 -10.62 13.13 3.05
CA GLU A 31 -11.37 12.89 1.81
C GLU A 31 -12.45 11.83 2.00
N GLN A 32 -12.12 10.71 2.65
CA GLN A 32 -13.06 9.61 2.89
C GLN A 32 -13.97 9.86 4.08
N ASN A 33 -13.75 10.95 4.80
CA ASN A 33 -14.55 11.32 5.99
C ASN A 33 -14.66 10.14 6.96
N CYS A 34 -13.52 9.54 7.29
CA CYS A 34 -13.46 8.32 8.10
C CYS A 34 -12.50 8.50 9.27
N PRO A 35 -13.00 8.78 10.49
CA PRO A 35 -12.13 8.92 11.65
C PRO A 35 -11.67 7.54 12.13
N TYR A 36 -10.37 7.27 12.06
CA TYR A 36 -9.76 6.06 12.60
C TYR A 36 -8.29 6.35 12.92
N GLN A 37 -7.65 5.40 13.59
CA GLN A 37 -6.25 5.55 14.00
C GLN A 37 -5.33 5.16 12.83
N ASP A 38 -5.08 6.11 11.91
CA ASP A 38 -4.24 5.84 10.73
C ASP A 38 -2.78 5.57 11.10
N ILE A 39 -2.24 6.33 12.04
CA ILE A 39 -0.90 6.09 12.58
C ILE A 39 -1.04 5.00 13.63
N ASP A 40 -0.73 3.76 13.24
CA ASP A 40 -1.09 2.55 13.99
C ASP A 40 0.10 1.89 14.71
N GLY A 41 1.28 2.51 14.65
CA GLY A 41 2.48 1.98 15.28
C GLY A 41 3.31 1.06 14.40
N ASP A 42 2.85 0.75 13.18
CA ASP A 42 3.54 -0.23 12.32
C ASP A 42 4.50 0.40 11.31
N ASP A 43 4.51 1.73 11.20
CA ASP A 43 5.28 2.39 10.14
C ASP A 43 6.78 2.27 10.31
N LEU A 44 7.27 2.17 11.52
CA LEU A 44 8.71 2.18 11.81
C LEU A 44 9.19 0.88 12.46
N VAL A 45 8.51 -0.22 12.24
CA VAL A 45 8.75 -1.51 12.91
C VAL A 45 9.39 -2.50 11.94
N GLY A 46 10.37 -3.26 12.46
CA GLY A 46 10.95 -4.42 11.77
C GLY A 46 11.47 -4.09 10.38
N GLU A 47 11.09 -4.92 9.42
CA GLU A 47 11.54 -4.79 8.03
C GLU A 47 10.52 -4.08 7.14
N ASN A 48 9.51 -3.44 7.72
CA ASN A 48 8.45 -2.77 6.99
C ASN A 48 9.00 -1.68 6.06
N ARG A 49 8.41 -1.57 4.88
CA ARG A 49 8.92 -0.70 3.82
C ARG A 49 7.85 0.26 3.33
N HIS A 50 8.31 1.33 2.69
CA HIS A 50 7.44 2.38 2.16
C HIS A 50 7.80 2.66 0.72
N ILE A 51 6.78 2.73 -0.14
CA ILE A 51 6.93 3.09 -1.55
C ILE A 51 6.39 4.51 -1.72
N LEU A 52 7.22 5.41 -2.19
CA LEU A 52 6.88 6.82 -2.36
C LEU A 52 7.03 7.21 -3.82
N GLY A 53 6.02 7.87 -4.36
CA GLY A 53 6.07 8.43 -5.72
C GLY A 53 5.98 9.94 -5.68
N TRP A 54 7.01 10.61 -6.18
CA TRP A 54 7.14 12.06 -6.16
C TRP A 54 7.01 12.64 -7.56
N GLN A 55 6.34 13.77 -7.67
CA GLN A 55 6.28 14.53 -8.91
C GLN A 55 6.37 16.02 -8.58
N ASN A 56 7.37 16.69 -9.18
CA ASN A 56 7.60 18.10 -8.93
C ASN A 56 7.75 18.46 -7.45
N GLY A 57 8.41 17.61 -6.68
CA GLY A 57 8.63 17.83 -5.25
C GLY A 57 7.43 17.53 -4.36
N GLU A 58 6.34 17.02 -4.92
CA GLU A 58 5.12 16.69 -4.20
C GLU A 58 4.92 15.17 -4.16
N LEU A 59 4.55 14.63 -3.00
CA LEU A 59 4.23 13.21 -2.88
C LEU A 59 2.84 12.96 -3.46
N VAL A 60 2.79 12.18 -4.55
CA VAL A 60 1.54 11.93 -5.29
C VAL A 60 1.07 10.48 -5.20
N ALA A 61 1.92 9.57 -4.72
CA ALA A 61 1.56 8.16 -4.59
C ALA A 61 2.30 7.55 -3.41
N TYR A 62 1.66 6.58 -2.75
CA TYR A 62 2.23 5.94 -1.58
C TYR A 62 1.65 4.55 -1.38
N ALA A 63 2.47 3.63 -0.90
CA ALA A 63 2.01 2.33 -0.39
C ALA A 63 2.93 1.88 0.75
N ARG A 64 2.35 1.11 1.67
CA ARG A 64 3.06 0.54 2.80
C ARG A 64 3.13 -0.98 2.63
N ILE A 65 4.27 -1.56 2.97
CA ILE A 65 4.47 -3.01 2.97
C ILE A 65 4.83 -3.44 4.37
N LEU A 66 4.03 -4.32 4.95
CA LEU A 66 4.23 -4.87 6.28
C LEU A 66 4.59 -6.35 6.17
N LYS A 67 5.57 -6.77 6.98
CA LYS A 67 5.90 -8.19 7.13
C LYS A 67 6.26 -8.45 8.58
N SER A 68 5.50 -9.33 9.21
CA SER A 68 5.80 -9.74 10.58
C SER A 68 7.01 -10.69 10.61
N ASP A 69 7.53 -10.95 11.81
CA ASP A 69 8.65 -11.89 12.00
C ASP A 69 8.24 -13.34 11.80
N ASP A 70 6.94 -13.63 11.75
CA ASP A 70 6.45 -14.98 11.53
C ASP A 70 6.52 -15.34 10.05
N ASP A 71 7.35 -16.33 9.70
CA ASP A 71 7.53 -16.77 8.31
C ASP A 71 6.25 -17.31 7.68
N LEU A 72 5.27 -17.73 8.48
CA LEU A 72 3.99 -18.24 7.98
C LEU A 72 3.03 -17.12 7.58
N GLU A 73 3.27 -15.91 8.05
CA GLU A 73 2.44 -14.76 7.71
C GLU A 73 2.79 -14.22 6.33
N PRO A 74 1.78 -13.79 5.56
CA PRO A 74 2.05 -13.18 4.24
C PRO A 74 2.67 -11.81 4.37
N VAL A 75 3.21 -11.31 3.26
CA VAL A 75 3.53 -9.89 3.10
C VAL A 75 2.21 -9.15 2.93
N VAL A 76 2.02 -8.03 3.62
CA VAL A 76 0.77 -7.28 3.58
C VAL A 76 1.00 -5.91 2.95
N ILE A 77 0.27 -5.63 1.87
CA ILE A 77 0.26 -4.31 1.24
C ILE A 77 -0.91 -3.52 1.82
N GLY A 78 -0.66 -2.30 2.23
CA GLY A 78 -1.71 -1.43 2.76
C GLY A 78 -1.43 0.04 2.51
N ARG A 79 -2.37 0.87 2.90
CA ARG A 79 -2.28 2.33 2.77
C ARG A 79 -1.93 2.76 1.35
N VAL A 80 -2.51 2.10 0.34
CA VAL A 80 -2.26 2.40 -1.08
C VAL A 80 -3.00 3.67 -1.45
N ILE A 81 -2.28 4.67 -1.93
CA ILE A 81 -2.84 6.01 -2.22
C ILE A 81 -2.31 6.53 -3.54
N VAL A 82 -3.21 7.11 -4.33
CA VAL A 82 -2.86 8.06 -5.39
C VAL A 82 -3.54 9.37 -5.04
N SER A 83 -2.79 10.48 -5.06
CA SER A 83 -3.36 11.77 -4.72
C SER A 83 -4.50 12.13 -5.68
N LYS A 84 -5.50 12.86 -5.17
CA LYS A 84 -6.70 13.20 -5.93
C LYS A 84 -6.38 13.85 -7.28
N ALA A 85 -5.36 14.71 -7.31
CA ALA A 85 -4.97 15.43 -8.52
C ALA A 85 -4.36 14.54 -9.61
N ARG A 86 -3.93 13.32 -9.27
CA ARG A 86 -3.24 12.40 -10.20
C ARG A 86 -4.05 11.14 -10.53
N ARG A 87 -5.28 11.04 -10.06
CA ARG A 87 -6.13 9.89 -10.38
C ARG A 87 -6.53 9.93 -11.84
N GLY A 88 -6.62 8.74 -12.46
CA GLY A 88 -6.95 8.61 -13.88
C GLY A 88 -5.75 8.68 -14.82
N GLU A 89 -4.53 8.88 -14.30
CA GLU A 89 -3.31 8.98 -15.09
C GLU A 89 -2.45 7.72 -15.03
N LYS A 90 -3.03 6.58 -14.65
CA LYS A 90 -2.36 5.27 -14.50
C LYS A 90 -1.28 5.25 -13.42
N VAL A 91 -1.26 6.22 -12.54
CA VAL A 91 -0.30 6.26 -11.43
C VAL A 91 -0.51 5.09 -10.48
N GLY A 92 -1.77 4.68 -10.26
CA GLY A 92 -2.07 3.52 -9.43
C GLY A 92 -1.47 2.22 -9.97
N GLN A 93 -1.44 2.04 -11.29
CA GLN A 93 -0.80 0.87 -11.92
C GLN A 93 0.71 0.90 -11.70
N GLN A 94 1.34 2.05 -11.88
CA GLN A 94 2.78 2.22 -11.62
C GLN A 94 3.10 1.94 -10.16
N LEU A 95 2.30 2.48 -9.24
CA LEU A 95 2.46 2.27 -7.80
C LEU A 95 2.38 0.78 -7.45
N MET A 96 1.38 0.08 -7.94
CA MET A 96 1.22 -1.35 -7.66
C MET A 96 2.39 -2.14 -8.23
N ASN A 97 2.85 -1.83 -9.44
CA ASN A 97 4.02 -2.50 -10.02
C ASN A 97 5.27 -2.29 -9.15
N LYS A 98 5.52 -1.06 -8.70
CA LYS A 98 6.67 -0.77 -7.82
C LYS A 98 6.55 -1.50 -6.48
N THR A 99 5.35 -1.55 -5.93
CA THR A 99 5.10 -2.25 -4.66
C THR A 99 5.34 -3.75 -4.80
N LEU A 100 4.86 -4.37 -5.88
CA LEU A 100 5.06 -5.79 -6.14
C LEU A 100 6.53 -6.11 -6.44
N GLU A 101 7.24 -5.22 -7.13
CA GLU A 101 8.70 -5.38 -7.33
C GLU A 101 9.44 -5.42 -6.00
N SER A 102 9.07 -4.56 -5.06
CA SER A 102 9.65 -4.55 -3.72
C SER A 102 9.37 -5.85 -2.98
N CYS A 103 8.14 -6.34 -3.03
CA CYS A 103 7.79 -7.62 -2.41
C CYS A 103 8.62 -8.78 -2.97
N ALA A 104 8.78 -8.83 -4.29
CA ALA A 104 9.56 -9.88 -4.94
C ALA A 104 11.05 -9.79 -4.60
N ARG A 105 11.57 -8.58 -4.41
CA ARG A 105 12.98 -8.33 -4.11
C ARG A 105 13.35 -8.69 -2.67
N TYR A 106 12.51 -8.29 -1.71
CA TYR A 106 12.85 -8.40 -0.28
C TYR A 106 12.22 -9.62 0.39
N TRP A 107 11.15 -10.16 -0.17
CA TRP A 107 10.47 -11.34 0.35
C TRP A 107 10.11 -12.31 -0.78
N PRO A 108 11.13 -12.79 -1.54
CA PRO A 108 10.86 -13.68 -2.66
C PRO A 108 10.17 -14.97 -2.20
N GLY A 109 9.22 -15.44 -2.98
CA GLY A 109 8.51 -16.67 -2.67
C GLY A 109 7.42 -16.58 -1.61
N LYS A 110 7.11 -15.39 -1.11
CA LYS A 110 6.08 -15.21 -0.10
C LYS A 110 4.75 -14.78 -0.74
N PRO A 111 3.62 -15.31 -0.27
CA PRO A 111 2.32 -14.81 -0.72
C PRO A 111 2.10 -13.39 -0.21
N ILE A 112 1.26 -12.65 -0.92
CA ILE A 112 0.95 -11.25 -0.61
C ILE A 112 -0.54 -11.13 -0.33
N TYR A 113 -0.89 -10.45 0.75
CA TYR A 113 -2.26 -10.16 1.15
C TYR A 113 -2.52 -8.66 1.16
N LEU A 114 -3.72 -8.26 0.81
CA LEU A 114 -4.19 -6.88 1.01
C LEU A 114 -5.67 -6.88 1.32
N GLY A 115 -6.11 -5.85 2.07
CA GLY A 115 -7.52 -5.55 2.27
C GLY A 115 -7.91 -4.44 1.32
N ALA A 116 -8.61 -4.77 0.25
CA ALA A 116 -9.02 -3.81 -0.75
C ALA A 116 -10.40 -3.23 -0.40
N GLN A 117 -10.62 -1.94 -0.65
CA GLN A 117 -11.97 -1.43 -0.66
C GLN A 117 -12.73 -2.18 -1.77
N ALA A 118 -13.98 -2.57 -1.50
CA ALA A 118 -14.71 -3.50 -2.39
C ALA A 118 -14.79 -2.99 -3.84
N HIS A 119 -14.90 -1.68 -4.05
CA HIS A 119 -14.96 -1.10 -5.39
C HIS A 119 -13.63 -1.18 -6.15
N GLN A 120 -12.52 -1.52 -5.49
CA GLN A 120 -11.20 -1.68 -6.11
C GLN A 120 -10.87 -3.14 -6.43
N GLN A 121 -11.81 -4.05 -6.26
CA GLN A 121 -11.56 -5.48 -6.46
C GLN A 121 -11.03 -5.80 -7.85
N ASN A 122 -11.63 -5.22 -8.90
CA ASN A 122 -11.22 -5.47 -10.28
C ASN A 122 -9.80 -4.96 -10.55
N PHE A 123 -9.44 -3.83 -9.98
CA PHE A 123 -8.09 -3.30 -10.10
C PHE A 123 -7.07 -4.26 -9.50
N CYS A 124 -7.31 -4.73 -8.27
CA CYS A 124 -6.41 -5.69 -7.62
C CYS A 124 -6.36 -7.02 -8.37
N HIS A 125 -7.50 -7.47 -8.89
CA HIS A 125 -7.56 -8.70 -9.68
C HIS A 125 -6.66 -8.64 -10.90
N SER A 126 -6.55 -7.47 -11.53
CA SER A 126 -5.68 -7.29 -12.70
C SER A 126 -4.20 -7.50 -12.40
N PHE A 127 -3.81 -7.47 -11.12
CA PHE A 127 -2.44 -7.74 -10.67
C PHE A 127 -2.27 -9.15 -10.08
N GLY A 128 -3.24 -10.02 -10.28
CA GLY A 128 -3.17 -11.41 -9.84
C GLY A 128 -3.71 -11.68 -8.45
N PHE A 129 -4.37 -10.72 -7.82
CA PHE A 129 -5.01 -10.93 -6.53
C PHE A 129 -6.39 -11.55 -6.71
N THR A 130 -6.73 -12.51 -5.84
CA THR A 130 -8.05 -13.13 -5.83
C THR A 130 -8.68 -13.02 -4.44
N PRO A 131 -10.02 -12.94 -4.35
CA PRO A 131 -10.68 -12.83 -3.05
C PRO A 131 -10.42 -14.07 -2.18
N VAL A 132 -10.13 -13.84 -0.90
CA VAL A 132 -9.97 -14.90 0.10
C VAL A 132 -10.92 -14.71 1.27
N THR A 133 -11.69 -13.63 1.28
CA THR A 133 -12.76 -13.38 2.26
C THR A 133 -14.03 -12.95 1.55
N GLY A 134 -15.16 -12.95 2.26
CA GLY A 134 -16.34 -12.23 1.82
C GLY A 134 -16.17 -10.73 2.07
N ILE A 135 -17.17 -9.94 1.68
CA ILE A 135 -17.17 -8.51 1.93
C ILE A 135 -17.40 -8.27 3.43
N TYR A 136 -16.58 -7.40 4.02
CA TYR A 136 -16.70 -7.00 5.42
C TYR A 136 -16.55 -5.48 5.50
N GLU A 137 -16.99 -4.91 6.62
CA GLU A 137 -16.81 -3.47 6.85
C GLU A 137 -15.56 -3.22 7.68
N GLU A 138 -14.78 -2.23 7.26
CA GLU A 138 -13.63 -1.73 8.01
C GLU A 138 -13.80 -0.22 8.07
N ASP A 139 -13.96 0.31 9.29
CA ASP A 139 -14.22 1.73 9.52
C ASP A 139 -15.41 2.26 8.71
N GLY A 140 -16.46 1.45 8.56
CA GLY A 140 -17.67 1.82 7.84
C GLY A 140 -17.57 1.73 6.33
N ILE A 141 -16.46 1.26 5.78
CA ILE A 141 -16.25 1.14 4.32
C ILE A 141 -16.20 -0.36 3.94
N PRO A 142 -16.98 -0.78 2.93
CA PRO A 142 -16.90 -2.18 2.47
C PRO A 142 -15.51 -2.54 1.94
N HIS A 143 -14.95 -3.63 2.45
CA HIS A 143 -13.66 -4.16 2.09
C HIS A 143 -13.74 -5.63 1.72
N ILE A 144 -12.74 -6.13 1.01
CA ILE A 144 -12.60 -7.55 0.71
C ILE A 144 -11.12 -7.91 0.82
N GLY A 145 -10.83 -9.01 1.53
CA GLY A 145 -9.47 -9.53 1.64
C GLY A 145 -9.08 -10.27 0.37
N MET A 146 -7.91 -9.95 -0.16
CA MET A 146 -7.41 -10.55 -1.40
C MET A 146 -5.98 -11.02 -1.22
N ALA A 147 -5.64 -12.10 -1.90
CA ALA A 147 -4.30 -12.67 -1.84
C ALA A 147 -3.76 -12.95 -3.23
N ARG A 148 -2.45 -12.81 -3.36
CA ARG A 148 -1.70 -13.16 -4.56
C ARG A 148 -0.72 -14.26 -4.17
N GLU A 149 -0.94 -15.45 -4.73
CA GLU A 149 -0.05 -16.56 -4.50
C GLU A 149 1.21 -16.43 -5.33
N VAL A 150 2.28 -17.05 -4.86
CA VAL A 150 3.53 -17.09 -5.61
C VAL A 150 3.35 -18.04 -6.78
N ILE A 151 3.61 -17.52 -7.98
CA ILE A 151 3.71 -18.36 -9.16
C ILE A 151 5.16 -18.85 -9.21
N GLN A 152 5.36 -20.11 -8.89
CA GLN A 152 6.66 -20.73 -9.08
C GLN A 152 6.77 -21.10 -10.55
N ALA A 153 7.72 -20.46 -11.19
CA ALA A 153 8.04 -20.81 -12.57
C ALA A 153 8.79 -22.13 -12.63
#